data_fb9aef224eb13f3ea73ecd2945d32558
#
_entry.id   fb9aef224eb13f3ea73ecd2945d32558
#
_cell.length_a   1.000
_cell.length_b   1.000
_cell.length_c   1.000
_cell.angle_alpha   90.00
_cell.angle_beta   90.00
_cell.angle_gamma   90.00
#
_symmetry.space_group_name_H-M   'P 1'
#
loop_
_entity.id
_entity.type
_entity.pdbx_description
1 polymer ?
#
loop_
_entity_poly.entity_id
_entity_poly.type
_entity_poly.pdbx_seq_one_letter_code
_entity_poly.pdbx_strand_id
1 'polypeptide(L)'
;MRKVIVSTNVTLDGRVDNVRDWALPYDDDEFAKYHTDLLRNSDGLLLGRKTYEMFAAVWPSRSGESPVADPINSMAKYVASTTLKDLEWENSHLIEGDGPEGVAKLKEQPGQDLIMYGSHDLMHSLLEHDLIDEFRIWVHPVLLGKGRSFLKDGAERVNLDLVDTTVIPSGVAILTYQPVQ
;
A
#
# COMPACT_ATOMS: atom_id res chain seq x y z
N MET A 1 -14.07 -13.61 0.91
CA MET A 1 -12.58 -13.61 1.00
C MET A 1 -12.16 -12.16 1.03
N ARG A 2 -11.23 -11.78 1.90
CA ARG A 2 -10.67 -10.42 1.98
C ARG A 2 -9.86 -10.12 0.72
N LYS A 3 -9.98 -8.89 0.20
CA LYS A 3 -9.11 -8.45 -0.90
C LYS A 3 -7.78 -7.93 -0.36
N VAL A 4 -6.73 -8.10 -1.14
CA VAL A 4 -5.46 -7.36 -0.99
C VAL A 4 -5.46 -6.22 -2.00
N ILE A 5 -5.47 -4.99 -1.49
CA ILE A 5 -5.47 -3.76 -2.27
C ILE A 5 -4.09 -3.10 -2.15
N VAL A 6 -3.36 -3.02 -3.25
CA VAL A 6 -2.10 -2.27 -3.33
C VAL A 6 -2.43 -0.81 -3.60
N SER A 7 -2.15 0.06 -2.64
CA SER A 7 -2.29 1.52 -2.80
C SER A 7 -0.90 2.15 -2.77
N THR A 8 -0.46 2.72 -3.88
CA THR A 8 0.91 3.23 -4.00
C THR A 8 0.99 4.48 -4.86
N ASN A 9 1.85 5.40 -4.41
CA ASN A 9 2.20 6.60 -5.16
C ASN A 9 3.30 6.27 -6.18
N VAL A 10 3.11 6.72 -7.41
CA VAL A 10 4.11 6.61 -8.47
C VAL A 10 4.25 7.96 -9.18
N THR A 11 5.43 8.26 -9.68
CA THR A 11 5.61 9.38 -10.62
C THR A 11 5.11 9.00 -12.01
N LEU A 12 4.89 9.97 -12.89
CA LEU A 12 4.43 9.73 -14.26
C LEU A 12 5.41 8.84 -15.06
N ASP A 13 6.71 8.85 -14.72
CA ASP A 13 7.73 7.95 -15.28
C ASP A 13 7.94 6.66 -14.43
N GLY A 14 6.98 6.32 -13.53
CA GLY A 14 6.92 5.04 -12.83
C GLY A 14 7.93 4.86 -11.70
N ARG A 15 8.37 5.94 -11.03
CA ARG A 15 9.30 5.88 -9.89
C ARG A 15 8.54 5.85 -8.57
N VAL A 16 9.14 5.17 -7.58
CA VAL A 16 8.50 4.93 -6.27
C VAL A 16 9.40 5.25 -5.07
N ASP A 17 10.60 5.76 -5.29
CA ASP A 17 11.52 6.15 -4.22
C ASP A 17 11.19 7.53 -3.65
N ASN A 18 11.51 7.72 -2.36
CA ASN A 18 11.47 9.02 -1.70
C ASN A 18 10.14 9.77 -1.90
N VAL A 19 9.03 9.04 -1.81
CA VAL A 19 7.67 9.53 -2.08
C VAL A 19 7.39 10.89 -1.41
N ARG A 20 7.87 11.10 -0.19
CA ARG A 20 7.66 12.35 0.55
C ARG A 20 8.26 13.58 -0.15
N ASP A 21 9.35 13.41 -0.89
CA ASP A 21 10.04 14.54 -1.52
C ASP A 21 9.25 15.13 -2.69
N TRP A 22 8.45 14.33 -3.35
CA TRP A 22 7.72 14.74 -4.55
C TRP A 22 6.20 14.62 -4.46
N ALA A 23 5.64 13.85 -3.54
CA ALA A 23 4.20 13.70 -3.37
C ALA A 23 3.57 14.76 -2.46
N LEU A 24 4.27 15.22 -1.42
CA LEU A 24 3.75 16.20 -0.45
C LEU A 24 3.13 17.46 -1.07
N PRO A 25 3.67 18.06 -2.15
CA PRO A 25 3.05 19.24 -2.78
C PRO A 25 1.64 18.99 -3.35
N TYR A 26 1.25 17.73 -3.52
CA TYR A 26 -0.02 17.31 -4.08
C TYR A 26 -1.02 16.79 -3.03
N ASP A 27 -0.62 16.83 -1.75
CA ASP A 27 -1.45 16.40 -0.62
C ASP A 27 -2.47 17.51 -0.31
N ASP A 28 -3.69 17.33 -0.78
CA ASP A 28 -4.83 18.22 -0.56
C ASP A 28 -5.97 17.52 0.20
N ASP A 29 -7.04 18.24 0.51
CA ASP A 29 -8.19 17.72 1.27
C ASP A 29 -8.87 16.53 0.55
N GLU A 30 -8.93 16.53 -0.77
CA GLU A 30 -9.51 15.43 -1.55
C GLU A 30 -8.60 14.20 -1.53
N PHE A 31 -7.29 14.41 -1.54
CA PHE A 31 -6.30 13.35 -1.34
C PHE A 31 -6.47 12.68 0.04
N ALA A 32 -6.55 13.47 1.10
CA ALA A 32 -6.76 12.99 2.45
C ALA A 32 -8.10 12.27 2.60
N LYS A 33 -9.16 12.78 1.99
CA LYS A 33 -10.49 12.17 1.99
C LYS A 33 -10.49 10.80 1.30
N TYR A 34 -9.88 10.68 0.12
CA TYR A 34 -9.79 9.41 -0.58
C TYR A 34 -9.04 8.34 0.25
N HIS A 35 -7.94 8.73 0.87
CA HIS A 35 -7.21 7.84 1.79
C HIS A 35 -8.06 7.41 2.98
N THR A 36 -8.79 8.35 3.59
CA THR A 36 -9.66 8.06 4.73
C THR A 36 -10.78 7.09 4.34
N ASP A 37 -11.38 7.28 3.17
CA ASP A 37 -12.45 6.40 2.67
C ASP A 37 -11.92 4.99 2.35
N LEU A 38 -10.70 4.89 1.81
CA LEU A 38 -10.04 3.61 1.59
C LEU A 38 -9.77 2.87 2.91
N LEU A 39 -9.27 3.58 3.93
CA LEU A 39 -9.02 3.01 5.26
C LEU A 39 -10.31 2.56 5.96
N ARG A 40 -11.41 3.29 5.82
CA ARG A 40 -12.71 2.91 6.43
C ARG A 40 -13.28 1.61 5.89
N ASN A 41 -12.95 1.25 4.66
CA ASN A 41 -13.40 0.02 4.01
C ASN A 41 -12.44 -1.15 4.20
N SER A 42 -11.47 -1.00 5.10
CA SER A 42 -10.42 -1.97 5.36
C SER A 42 -10.20 -2.13 6.86
N ASP A 43 -9.71 -3.27 7.28
CA ASP A 43 -9.44 -3.55 8.69
C ASP A 43 -8.00 -4.00 8.97
N GLY A 44 -7.14 -4.03 7.95
CA GLY A 44 -5.75 -4.40 8.13
C GLY A 44 -4.80 -3.74 7.15
N LEU A 45 -3.61 -3.37 7.66
CA LEU A 45 -2.47 -2.95 6.86
C LEU A 45 -1.55 -4.14 6.63
N LEU A 46 -1.16 -4.35 5.38
CA LEU A 46 -0.19 -5.36 5.00
C LEU A 46 1.14 -4.68 4.69
N LEU A 47 2.17 -4.96 5.47
CA LEU A 47 3.43 -4.23 5.45
C LEU A 47 4.61 -5.19 5.34
N GLY A 48 5.56 -4.85 4.48
CA GLY A 48 6.90 -5.41 4.56
C GLY A 48 7.73 -4.71 5.64
N ARG A 49 8.84 -5.33 6.05
CA ARG A 49 9.68 -4.84 7.15
C ARG A 49 10.02 -3.34 7.04
N LYS A 50 10.59 -2.90 5.93
CA LYS A 50 11.05 -1.51 5.76
C LYS A 50 9.90 -0.51 5.87
N THR A 51 8.75 -0.82 5.30
CA THR A 51 7.56 0.04 5.38
C THR A 51 7.02 0.05 6.81
N TYR A 52 7.01 -1.09 7.50
CA TYR A 52 6.63 -1.16 8.91
C TYR A 52 7.53 -0.28 9.77
N GLU A 53 8.86 -0.42 9.68
CA GLU A 53 9.82 0.38 10.45
C GLU A 53 9.63 1.89 10.20
N MET A 54 9.45 2.29 8.95
CA MET A 54 9.19 3.68 8.58
C MET A 54 7.86 4.19 9.12
N PHE A 55 6.79 3.41 9.04
CA PHE A 55 5.46 3.80 9.50
C PHE A 55 5.40 3.85 11.03
N ALA A 56 5.96 2.87 11.72
CA ALA A 56 6.04 2.83 13.18
C ALA A 56 6.80 4.03 13.77
N ALA A 57 7.78 4.55 13.06
CA ALA A 57 8.52 5.75 13.48
C ALA A 57 7.72 7.06 13.30
N VAL A 58 6.67 7.08 12.46
CA VAL A 58 5.98 8.32 12.08
C VAL A 58 4.56 8.38 12.62
N TRP A 59 3.74 7.35 12.40
CA TRP A 59 2.30 7.41 12.62
C TRP A 59 1.87 7.50 14.09
N PRO A 60 2.50 6.81 15.06
CA PRO A 60 2.11 6.91 16.46
C PRO A 60 2.13 8.36 17.01
N SER A 61 3.15 9.13 16.60
CA SER A 61 3.28 10.54 17.04
C SER A 61 2.30 11.50 16.36
N ARG A 62 1.61 11.07 15.31
CA ARG A 62 0.66 11.89 14.53
C ARG A 62 -0.80 11.68 14.91
N SER A 63 -1.08 10.91 15.95
CA SER A 63 -2.45 10.71 16.45
C SER A 63 -3.09 12.06 16.77
N GLY A 64 -4.32 12.27 16.27
CA GLY A 64 -5.06 13.52 16.39
C GLY A 64 -4.61 14.67 15.49
N GLU A 65 -3.52 14.53 14.72
CA GLU A 65 -3.00 15.58 13.83
C GLU A 65 -3.52 15.46 12.39
N SER A 66 -3.97 14.28 12.00
CA SER A 66 -4.38 13.98 10.64
C SER A 66 -5.57 13.02 10.64
N PRO A 67 -6.56 13.20 9.75
CA PRO A 67 -7.70 12.29 9.63
C PRO A 67 -7.31 10.87 9.21
N VAL A 68 -6.10 10.69 8.71
CA VAL A 68 -5.55 9.40 8.28
C VAL A 68 -4.80 8.69 9.42
N ALA A 69 -4.25 9.45 10.39
CA ALA A 69 -3.36 8.92 11.42
C ALA A 69 -4.08 7.97 12.39
N ASP A 70 -5.25 8.36 12.90
CA ASP A 70 -5.98 7.56 13.87
C ASP A 70 -6.48 6.22 13.27
N PRO A 71 -7.07 6.18 12.06
CA PRO A 71 -7.36 4.92 11.38
C PRO A 71 -6.13 4.02 11.18
N ILE A 72 -5.01 4.56 10.73
CA ILE A 72 -3.77 3.80 10.54
C ILE A 72 -3.24 3.25 11.88
N ASN A 73 -3.27 4.05 12.95
CA ASN A 73 -2.80 3.61 14.26
C ASN A 73 -3.68 2.52 14.87
N SER A 74 -5.00 2.63 14.76
CA SER A 74 -5.95 1.67 15.35
C SER A 74 -6.06 0.35 14.57
N MET A 75 -5.82 0.37 13.26
CA MET A 75 -5.95 -0.79 12.38
C MET A 75 -4.92 -1.89 12.72
N ALA A 76 -5.27 -3.15 12.51
CA ALA A 76 -4.31 -4.26 12.60
C ALA A 76 -3.20 -4.12 11.53
N LYS A 77 -1.95 -4.38 11.91
CA LYS A 77 -0.79 -4.38 11.01
C LYS A 77 -0.28 -5.80 10.88
N TYR A 78 -0.32 -6.35 9.70
CA TYR A 78 0.22 -7.66 9.36
C TYR A 78 1.57 -7.46 8.67
N VAL A 79 2.64 -7.89 9.32
CA VAL A 79 4.01 -7.59 8.91
C VAL A 79 4.70 -8.83 8.36
N ALA A 80 5.03 -8.79 7.07
CA ALA A 80 5.84 -9.82 6.42
C ALA A 80 7.32 -9.53 6.67
N SER A 81 7.95 -10.33 7.54
CA SER A 81 9.38 -10.22 7.84
C SER A 81 9.93 -11.54 8.36
N THR A 82 11.13 -11.89 7.89
CA THR A 82 11.91 -13.04 8.40
C THR A 82 12.93 -12.61 9.46
N THR A 83 13.09 -11.33 9.70
CA THR A 83 14.16 -10.79 10.56
C THR A 83 13.65 -10.01 11.77
N LEU A 84 12.47 -9.42 11.73
CA LEU A 84 11.83 -8.79 12.87
C LEU A 84 11.36 -9.86 13.85
N LYS A 85 11.60 -9.62 15.15
CA LYS A 85 11.14 -10.49 16.24
C LYS A 85 10.10 -9.80 17.11
N ASP A 86 10.31 -8.52 17.33
CA ASP A 86 9.46 -7.68 18.18
C ASP A 86 8.85 -6.56 17.35
N LEU A 87 7.55 -6.31 17.56
CA LEU A 87 6.79 -5.27 16.91
C LEU A 87 6.27 -4.32 17.99
N GLU A 88 6.84 -3.10 18.04
CA GLU A 88 6.53 -2.11 19.09
C GLU A 88 5.26 -1.29 18.77
N TRP A 89 4.87 -1.19 17.50
CA TRP A 89 3.68 -0.45 17.12
C TRP A 89 2.43 -1.26 17.46
N GLU A 90 1.51 -0.63 18.18
CA GLU A 90 0.28 -1.27 18.67
C GLU A 90 -0.50 -1.99 17.55
N ASN A 91 -1.17 -3.08 17.87
CA ASN A 91 -1.92 -3.93 16.93
C ASN A 91 -1.08 -4.47 15.75
N SER A 92 0.20 -4.72 15.96
CA SER A 92 1.08 -5.30 14.95
C SER A 92 1.27 -6.80 15.17
N HIS A 93 1.23 -7.56 14.09
CA HIS A 93 1.35 -9.03 14.09
C HIS A 93 2.33 -9.46 12.99
N LEU A 94 3.28 -10.33 13.34
CA LEU A 94 4.10 -10.99 12.32
C LEU A 94 3.23 -11.99 11.55
N ILE A 95 3.38 -12.00 10.23
CA ILE A 95 2.77 -13.02 9.38
C ILE A 95 3.55 -14.31 9.55
N GLU A 96 2.85 -15.41 9.85
CA GLU A 96 3.43 -16.75 9.96
C GLU A 96 3.77 -17.32 8.58
N GLY A 97 4.92 -18.00 8.47
CA GLY A 97 5.39 -18.60 7.22
C GLY A 97 6.15 -17.62 6.33
N ASP A 98 6.23 -17.94 5.04
CA ASP A 98 6.67 -16.95 4.06
C ASP A 98 5.56 -15.93 3.80
N GLY A 99 5.93 -14.79 3.23
CA GLY A 99 4.98 -13.69 3.01
C GLY A 99 3.72 -14.12 2.23
N PRO A 100 3.84 -14.78 1.06
CA PRO A 100 2.69 -15.23 0.27
C PRO A 100 1.80 -16.24 0.97
N GLU A 101 2.36 -17.27 1.60
CA GLU A 101 1.57 -18.28 2.34
C GLU A 101 0.76 -17.65 3.47
N GLY A 102 1.40 -16.78 4.26
CA GLY A 102 0.75 -16.11 5.36
C GLY A 102 -0.35 -15.14 4.90
N VAL A 103 -0.14 -14.43 3.81
CA VAL A 103 -1.16 -13.56 3.22
C VAL A 103 -2.33 -14.36 2.67
N ALA A 104 -2.10 -15.51 2.03
CA ALA A 104 -3.16 -16.40 1.58
C ALA A 104 -4.06 -16.83 2.74
N LYS A 105 -3.48 -17.22 3.87
CA LYS A 105 -4.23 -17.56 5.10
C LYS A 105 -5.01 -16.37 5.66
N LEU A 106 -4.44 -15.15 5.62
CA LEU A 106 -5.14 -13.94 6.06
C LEU A 106 -6.35 -13.61 5.17
N LYS A 107 -6.26 -13.84 3.86
CA LYS A 107 -7.38 -13.63 2.93
C LYS A 107 -8.58 -14.53 3.22
N GLU A 108 -8.36 -15.73 3.76
CA GLU A 108 -9.42 -16.68 4.13
C GLU A 108 -10.14 -16.32 5.44
N GLN A 109 -9.53 -15.49 6.28
CA GLN A 109 -10.13 -15.09 7.55
C GLN A 109 -11.32 -14.14 7.33
N PRO A 110 -12.30 -14.13 8.25
CA PRO A 110 -13.36 -13.12 8.21
C PRO A 110 -12.77 -11.73 8.47
N GLY A 111 -13.31 -10.72 7.78
CA GLY A 111 -12.86 -9.33 7.91
C GLY A 111 -13.14 -8.53 6.64
N GLN A 112 -12.70 -7.26 6.67
CA GLN A 112 -12.70 -6.35 5.53
C GLN A 112 -11.40 -6.49 4.74
N ASP A 113 -11.18 -5.62 3.78
CA ASP A 113 -10.03 -5.67 2.89
C ASP A 113 -8.70 -5.35 3.61
N LEU A 114 -7.61 -5.82 3.02
CA LEU A 114 -6.24 -5.54 3.44
C LEU A 114 -5.63 -4.48 2.52
N ILE A 115 -5.13 -3.39 3.09
CA ILE A 115 -4.43 -2.37 2.32
C ILE A 115 -2.92 -2.57 2.45
N MET A 116 -2.23 -2.51 1.34
CA MET A 116 -0.78 -2.47 1.28
C MET A 116 -0.30 -1.12 0.76
N TYR A 117 0.35 -0.34 1.62
CA TYR A 117 1.03 0.89 1.23
C TYR A 117 2.51 0.61 0.95
N GLY A 118 2.98 0.97 -0.24
CA GLY A 118 4.36 0.70 -0.62
C GLY A 118 4.71 -0.79 -0.53
N SER A 119 5.82 -1.14 0.18
CA SER A 119 6.28 -2.53 0.35
C SER A 119 6.48 -3.27 -0.98
N HIS A 120 7.16 -2.63 -1.93
CA HIS A 120 7.27 -3.12 -3.31
C HIS A 120 7.88 -4.52 -3.42
N ASP A 121 8.80 -4.90 -2.52
CA ASP A 121 9.37 -6.26 -2.53
C ASP A 121 8.29 -7.30 -2.16
N LEU A 122 7.45 -7.00 -1.15
CA LEU A 122 6.31 -7.84 -0.79
C LEU A 122 5.27 -7.86 -1.92
N MET A 123 4.95 -6.69 -2.50
CA MET A 123 4.03 -6.59 -3.64
C MET A 123 4.45 -7.51 -4.78
N HIS A 124 5.73 -7.50 -5.17
CA HIS A 124 6.23 -8.37 -6.24
C HIS A 124 6.07 -9.85 -5.88
N SER A 125 6.38 -10.22 -4.63
CA SER A 125 6.20 -11.59 -4.17
C SER A 125 4.73 -12.03 -4.17
N LEU A 126 3.81 -11.16 -3.77
CA LEU A 126 2.38 -11.45 -3.80
C LEU A 126 1.83 -11.51 -5.23
N LEU A 127 2.37 -10.70 -6.14
CA LEU A 127 1.98 -10.68 -7.55
C LEU A 127 2.36 -12.01 -8.23
N GLU A 128 3.54 -12.56 -7.94
CA GLU A 128 4.01 -13.85 -8.43
C GLU A 128 3.14 -15.06 -7.96
N HIS A 129 2.27 -14.83 -6.94
CA HIS A 129 1.40 -15.86 -6.37
C HIS A 129 -0.10 -15.54 -6.55
N ASP A 130 -0.45 -14.61 -7.43
CA ASP A 130 -1.85 -14.20 -7.72
C ASP A 130 -2.64 -13.77 -6.46
N LEU A 131 -1.96 -13.15 -5.48
CA LEU A 131 -2.57 -12.76 -4.20
C LEU A 131 -3.05 -11.32 -4.15
N ILE A 132 -2.80 -10.52 -5.18
CA ILE A 132 -3.26 -9.13 -5.28
C ILE A 132 -4.57 -9.08 -6.06
N ASP A 133 -5.60 -8.50 -5.46
CA ASP A 133 -6.94 -8.40 -6.07
C ASP A 133 -7.17 -7.04 -6.74
N GLU A 134 -6.49 -5.98 -6.25
CA GLU A 134 -6.71 -4.62 -6.76
C GLU A 134 -5.46 -3.76 -6.61
N PHE A 135 -5.21 -2.93 -7.60
CA PHE A 135 -4.20 -1.87 -7.57
C PHE A 135 -4.88 -0.51 -7.60
N ARG A 136 -4.52 0.38 -6.68
CA ARG A 136 -4.84 1.81 -6.70
C ARG A 136 -3.55 2.59 -6.86
N ILE A 137 -3.27 2.97 -8.10
CA ILE A 137 -2.03 3.63 -8.48
C ILE A 137 -2.27 5.14 -8.53
N TRP A 138 -1.60 5.87 -7.65
CA TRP A 138 -1.66 7.32 -7.54
C TRP A 138 -0.56 7.93 -8.42
N VAL A 139 -0.92 8.26 -9.66
CA VAL A 139 0.03 8.79 -10.63
C VAL A 139 0.17 10.29 -10.41
N HIS A 140 1.32 10.69 -9.92
CA HIS A 140 1.67 12.10 -9.71
C HIS A 140 2.24 12.74 -10.97
N PRO A 141 1.94 14.00 -11.26
CA PRO A 141 2.41 14.72 -12.46
C PRO A 141 3.89 15.16 -12.30
N VAL A 142 4.76 14.20 -12.02
CA VAL A 142 6.20 14.40 -11.78
C VAL A 142 7.01 13.44 -12.63
N LEU A 143 8.10 13.91 -13.20
CA LEU A 143 9.12 13.11 -13.90
C LEU A 143 10.44 13.20 -13.13
N LEU A 144 10.93 12.08 -12.60
CA LEU A 144 12.21 12.04 -11.89
C LEU A 144 13.39 11.61 -12.76
N GLY A 145 13.16 10.77 -13.76
CA GLY A 145 14.19 10.23 -14.65
C GLY A 145 15.14 9.22 -14.01
N LYS A 146 15.09 9.04 -12.70
CA LYS A 146 15.95 8.13 -11.93
C LYS A 146 15.21 7.60 -10.70
N GLY A 147 15.75 6.57 -10.06
CA GLY A 147 15.18 5.95 -8.87
C GLY A 147 14.59 4.57 -9.16
N ARG A 148 14.04 3.94 -8.14
CA ARG A 148 13.44 2.61 -8.22
C ARG A 148 12.17 2.64 -9.07
N SER A 149 12.06 1.69 -9.98
CA SER A 149 10.83 1.47 -10.76
C SER A 149 9.75 0.79 -9.91
N PHE A 150 8.48 1.07 -10.22
CA PHE A 150 7.32 0.41 -9.62
C PHE A 150 7.38 -1.12 -9.80
N LEU A 151 7.68 -1.58 -11.01
CA LEU A 151 7.98 -2.99 -11.27
C LEU A 151 9.48 -3.21 -11.38
N LYS A 152 9.97 -4.33 -10.82
CA LYS A 152 11.34 -4.78 -10.98
C LYS A 152 11.59 -5.26 -12.41
N ASP A 153 12.81 -5.13 -12.89
CA ASP A 153 13.21 -5.71 -14.17
C ASP A 153 13.04 -7.23 -14.14
N GLY A 154 12.51 -7.78 -15.23
CA GLY A 154 12.26 -9.21 -15.35
C GLY A 154 10.98 -9.71 -14.64
N ALA A 155 10.15 -8.83 -14.11
CA ALA A 155 8.83 -9.23 -13.62
C ALA A 155 7.98 -9.82 -14.73
N GLU A 156 7.20 -10.86 -14.40
CA GLU A 156 6.28 -11.48 -15.35
C GLU A 156 5.18 -10.48 -15.78
N ARG A 157 4.70 -10.69 -17.00
CA ARG A 157 3.62 -9.88 -17.54
C ARG A 157 2.31 -10.22 -16.85
N VAL A 158 1.65 -9.20 -16.29
CA VAL A 158 0.28 -9.28 -15.77
C VAL A 158 -0.61 -8.34 -16.57
N ASN A 159 -1.74 -8.84 -17.06
CA ASN A 159 -2.74 -8.01 -17.71
C ASN A 159 -3.69 -7.45 -16.63
N LEU A 160 -4.07 -6.19 -16.78
CA LEU A 160 -4.92 -5.49 -15.81
C LEU A 160 -6.11 -4.86 -16.54
N ASP A 161 -7.30 -4.97 -15.95
CA ASP A 161 -8.49 -4.26 -16.37
C ASP A 161 -8.63 -2.95 -15.57
N LEU A 162 -8.83 -1.83 -16.27
CA LEU A 162 -9.13 -0.54 -15.62
C LEU A 162 -10.59 -0.57 -15.12
N VAL A 163 -10.76 -0.42 -13.81
CA VAL A 163 -12.07 -0.48 -13.13
C VAL A 163 -12.61 0.90 -12.83
N ASP A 164 -11.73 1.82 -12.43
CA ASP A 164 -12.10 3.19 -12.08
C ASP A 164 -10.96 4.17 -12.29
N THR A 165 -11.31 5.44 -12.46
CA THR A 165 -10.35 6.56 -12.55
C THR A 165 -10.87 7.76 -11.78
N THR A 166 -10.12 8.21 -10.80
CA THR A 166 -10.39 9.43 -10.05
C THR A 166 -9.27 10.44 -10.29
N VAL A 167 -9.63 11.68 -10.61
CA VAL A 167 -8.65 12.79 -10.75
C VAL A 167 -8.86 13.74 -9.60
N ILE A 168 -7.79 14.01 -8.85
CA ILE A 168 -7.80 14.95 -7.72
C ILE A 168 -7.44 16.36 -8.23
N PRO A 169 -7.99 17.44 -7.63
CA PRO A 169 -7.72 18.80 -8.07
C PRO A 169 -6.24 19.17 -8.14
N SER A 170 -5.41 18.58 -7.29
CA SER A 170 -3.94 18.75 -7.32
C SER A 170 -3.27 18.18 -8.59
N GLY A 171 -4.00 17.46 -9.44
CA GLY A 171 -3.50 16.87 -10.68
C GLY A 171 -3.06 15.42 -10.56
N VAL A 172 -3.21 14.79 -9.39
CA VAL A 172 -2.95 13.35 -9.21
C VAL A 172 -4.08 12.55 -9.84
N ALA A 173 -3.75 11.56 -10.65
CA ALA A 173 -4.70 10.60 -11.20
C ALA A 173 -4.61 9.28 -10.43
N ILE A 174 -5.72 8.83 -9.84
CA ILE A 174 -5.82 7.54 -9.17
C ILE A 174 -6.44 6.55 -10.15
N LEU A 175 -5.67 5.56 -10.54
CA LEU A 175 -6.09 4.51 -11.45
C LEU A 175 -6.34 3.23 -10.65
N THR A 176 -7.57 2.72 -10.71
CA THR A 176 -7.94 1.46 -10.07
C THR A 176 -7.96 0.34 -11.09
N TYR A 177 -7.10 -0.66 -10.90
CA TYR A 177 -6.99 -1.82 -11.78
C TYR A 177 -7.23 -3.11 -11.02
N GLN A 178 -7.71 -4.13 -11.72
CA GLN A 178 -7.79 -5.50 -11.23
C GLN A 178 -7.05 -6.44 -12.19
N PRO A 179 -6.31 -7.45 -11.68
CA PRO A 179 -5.71 -8.47 -12.53
C PRO A 179 -6.77 -9.22 -13.34
N VAL A 180 -6.50 -9.43 -14.62
CA VAL A 180 -7.34 -10.28 -15.49
C VAL A 180 -7.13 -11.72 -15.07
N GLN A 181 -8.20 -12.42 -14.71
CA GLN A 181 -8.19 -13.85 -14.37
C GLN A 181 -8.09 -14.73 -15.61
#